data_c638bd13a33b1e1025f6f14fa33a3802
#
_entry.id   c638bd13a33b1e1025f6f14fa33a3802
#
_cell.length_a   1.000
_cell.length_b   1.000
_cell.length_c   1.000
_cell.angle_alpha   90.00
_cell.angle_beta   90.00
_cell.angle_gamma   90.00
#
_symmetry.space_group_name_H-M   'P 1'
#
loop_
_entity.id
_entity.type
_entity.pdbx_description
1 polymer ?
#
loop_
_entity_poly.entity_id
_entity_poly.type
_entity_poly.pdbx_seq_one_letter_code
_entity_poly.pdbx_strand_id
1 'polypeptide(L)'
;SAASDVYKRQEPGKTTAIIGSTGCGKSTLVNLIPRLYDVTEGSVTIDGHDIRNITMNELRDELGFVPQKGVLFSGTIASNLRYGREDATDEEIREAAEIAQASDFIEEKSAKYDSPIAQGGSNVSGGQKQRLSIARAIAKNPKVFIFDDSFSALDLKTDAALRKALAEKVSDSTVIIVAQRISTVLHAEQILVMDEGRIVGRGTHEELLANCEVYRQIAKSQMSEKELGLAGDTEREEQ
;
A
#
# COMPACT_ATOMS: atom_id res chain seq x y z
N SER A 1 -17.80 -16.00 -3.23
CA SER A 1 -19.05 -15.59 -3.85
C SER A 1 -19.23 -14.09 -3.80
N ALA A 2 -19.55 -13.51 -4.91
CA ALA A 2 -20.10 -12.18 -5.12
C ALA A 2 -19.24 -10.97 -4.69
N ALA A 3 -18.11 -10.74 -5.36
CA ALA A 3 -17.75 -9.39 -5.70
C ALA A 3 -18.50 -9.01 -6.99
N SER A 4 -19.84 -8.98 -6.90
CA SER A 4 -20.67 -8.47 -7.98
C SER A 4 -20.48 -6.97 -8.05
N ASP A 5 -20.04 -6.49 -9.20
CA ASP A 5 -20.06 -5.09 -9.64
C ASP A 5 -19.17 -4.08 -8.90
N VAL A 6 -17.92 -4.46 -8.59
CA VAL A 6 -16.92 -3.45 -8.29
C VAL A 6 -16.36 -2.89 -9.58
N TYR A 7 -17.11 -1.99 -10.22
CA TYR A 7 -16.55 -1.18 -11.28
C TYR A 7 -15.59 -0.16 -10.64
N LYS A 8 -14.34 -0.58 -10.51
CA LYS A 8 -13.26 0.26 -10.02
C LYS A 8 -12.48 0.79 -11.21
N ARG A 9 -12.75 2.00 -11.60
CA ARG A 9 -11.87 2.74 -12.51
C ARG A 9 -10.91 3.57 -11.65
N GLN A 10 -9.62 3.29 -11.79
CA GLN A 10 -8.58 4.08 -11.19
C GLN A 10 -7.91 4.93 -12.25
N GLU A 11 -7.76 6.21 -11.97
CA GLU A 11 -7.07 7.13 -12.86
C GLU A 11 -5.56 6.99 -12.62
N PRO A 12 -4.73 7.05 -13.69
CA PRO A 12 -3.28 7.08 -13.56
C PRO A 12 -2.82 8.18 -12.60
N GLY A 13 -1.77 7.92 -11.82
CA GLY A 13 -1.20 8.91 -10.90
C GLY A 13 -2.03 9.16 -9.63
N LYS A 14 -3.09 8.38 -9.35
CA LYS A 14 -3.91 8.55 -8.15
C LYS A 14 -3.80 7.40 -7.17
N THR A 15 -4.02 7.72 -5.91
CA THR A 15 -4.04 6.74 -4.82
C THR A 15 -5.45 6.28 -4.53
N THR A 16 -5.68 4.97 -4.55
CA THR A 16 -6.88 4.36 -4.00
C THR A 16 -6.53 3.58 -2.74
N ALA A 17 -7.22 3.89 -1.66
CA ALA A 17 -7.12 3.14 -0.42
C ALA A 17 -8.27 2.15 -0.27
N ILE A 18 -8.00 1.01 0.38
CA ILE A 18 -8.99 -0.01 0.71
C ILE A 18 -8.92 -0.21 2.22
N ILE A 19 -10.03 0.04 2.90
CA ILE A 19 -10.14 -0.09 4.36
C ILE A 19 -11.33 -0.97 4.73
N GLY A 20 -11.29 -1.58 5.90
CA GLY A 20 -12.35 -2.44 6.44
C GLY A 20 -11.82 -3.31 7.56
N SER A 21 -12.69 -4.03 8.24
CA SER A 21 -12.36 -4.93 9.35
C SER A 21 -11.38 -6.04 8.92
N THR A 22 -10.70 -6.62 9.90
CA THR A 22 -9.83 -7.78 9.65
C THR A 22 -10.68 -8.94 9.11
N GLY A 23 -10.21 -9.60 8.05
CA GLY A 23 -10.91 -10.72 7.44
C GLY A 23 -12.04 -10.35 6.45
N CYS A 24 -12.34 -9.06 6.20
CA CYS A 24 -13.38 -8.65 5.26
C CYS A 24 -13.02 -8.84 3.76
N GLY A 25 -11.84 -9.41 3.44
CA GLY A 25 -11.47 -9.76 2.06
C GLY A 25 -10.57 -8.77 1.32
N LYS A 26 -9.99 -7.75 1.99
CA LYS A 26 -9.11 -6.74 1.36
C LYS A 26 -7.92 -7.35 0.61
N SER A 27 -7.14 -8.19 1.29
CA SER A 27 -5.99 -8.88 0.67
C SER A 27 -6.42 -9.80 -0.47
N THR A 28 -7.56 -10.49 -0.35
CA THR A 28 -8.11 -11.31 -1.43
C THR A 28 -8.39 -10.45 -2.67
N LEU A 29 -9.00 -9.29 -2.48
CA LEU A 29 -9.31 -8.37 -3.58
C LEU A 29 -8.03 -7.89 -4.30
N VAL A 30 -7.01 -7.44 -3.55
CA VAL A 30 -5.79 -6.90 -4.19
C VAL A 30 -4.92 -8.01 -4.78
N ASN A 31 -5.00 -9.24 -4.30
CA ASN A 31 -4.28 -10.40 -4.84
C ASN A 31 -4.81 -10.87 -6.21
N LEU A 32 -6.01 -10.43 -6.61
CA LEU A 32 -6.52 -10.64 -7.96
C LEU A 32 -5.74 -9.82 -9.00
N ILE A 33 -5.18 -8.66 -8.62
CA ILE A 33 -4.47 -7.78 -9.57
C ILE A 33 -3.17 -8.43 -10.09
N PRO A 34 -2.25 -8.94 -9.23
CA PRO A 34 -1.07 -9.66 -9.71
C PRO A 34 -1.39 -11.09 -10.17
N ARG A 35 -2.67 -11.42 -10.26
CA ARG A 35 -3.19 -12.72 -10.68
C ARG A 35 -2.60 -13.87 -9.86
N LEU A 36 -2.59 -13.69 -8.50
CA LEU A 36 -2.30 -14.80 -7.58
C LEU A 36 -3.48 -15.77 -7.52
N TYR A 37 -4.67 -15.31 -7.86
CA TYR A 37 -5.90 -16.06 -8.05
C TYR A 37 -6.62 -15.49 -9.28
N ASP A 38 -7.25 -16.36 -10.07
CA ASP A 38 -8.16 -15.91 -11.14
C ASP A 38 -9.55 -15.59 -10.55
N VAL A 39 -10.23 -14.61 -11.17
CA VAL A 39 -11.61 -14.31 -10.83
C VAL A 39 -12.51 -15.44 -11.29
N THR A 40 -13.51 -15.81 -10.48
CA THR A 40 -14.53 -16.80 -10.84
C THR A 40 -15.61 -16.20 -11.73
N GLU A 41 -15.90 -14.92 -11.52
CA GLU A 41 -16.87 -14.16 -12.31
C GLU A 41 -16.32 -12.75 -12.54
N GLY A 42 -16.73 -12.10 -13.62
CA GLY A 42 -16.24 -10.76 -13.99
C GLY A 42 -14.85 -10.77 -14.59
N SER A 43 -14.16 -9.64 -14.50
CA SER A 43 -12.80 -9.45 -15.04
C SER A 43 -12.03 -8.41 -14.24
N VAL A 44 -10.70 -8.51 -14.29
CA VAL A 44 -9.77 -7.48 -13.87
C VAL A 44 -9.06 -6.97 -15.11
N THR A 45 -9.04 -5.66 -15.31
CA THR A 45 -8.38 -5.04 -16.48
C THR A 45 -7.32 -4.04 -16.04
N ILE A 46 -6.20 -3.99 -16.78
CA ILE A 46 -5.18 -2.94 -16.68
C ILE A 46 -5.09 -2.29 -18.06
N ASP A 47 -5.20 -0.97 -18.12
CA ASP A 47 -5.23 -0.19 -19.37
C ASP A 47 -6.25 -0.74 -20.39
N GLY A 48 -7.38 -1.24 -19.90
CA GLY A 48 -8.45 -1.82 -20.74
C GLY A 48 -8.23 -3.26 -21.19
N HIS A 49 -7.08 -3.86 -20.89
CA HIS A 49 -6.78 -5.25 -21.23
C HIS A 49 -7.10 -6.17 -20.05
N ASP A 50 -7.87 -7.23 -20.31
CA ASP A 50 -8.13 -8.27 -19.31
C ASP A 50 -6.81 -8.97 -18.96
N ILE A 51 -6.47 -9.01 -17.66
CA ILE A 51 -5.21 -9.60 -17.19
C ILE A 51 -5.06 -11.08 -17.54
N ARG A 52 -6.16 -11.78 -17.87
CA ARG A 52 -6.13 -13.17 -18.32
C ARG A 52 -5.56 -13.33 -19.74
N ASN A 53 -5.58 -12.25 -20.53
CA ASN A 53 -5.07 -12.21 -21.90
C ASN A 53 -3.62 -11.67 -21.98
N ILE A 54 -3.00 -11.35 -20.85
CA ILE A 54 -1.63 -10.88 -20.71
C ILE A 54 -0.80 -12.00 -20.13
N THR A 55 0.45 -12.16 -20.54
CA THR A 55 1.35 -13.13 -19.92
C THR A 55 1.66 -12.74 -18.46
N MET A 56 1.94 -13.72 -17.61
CA MET A 56 2.22 -13.46 -16.19
C MET A 56 3.46 -12.57 -16.01
N ASN A 57 4.45 -12.68 -16.89
CA ASN A 57 5.64 -11.84 -16.84
C ASN A 57 5.30 -10.40 -17.20
N GLU A 58 4.66 -10.16 -18.34
CA GLU A 58 4.21 -8.81 -18.75
C GLU A 58 3.34 -8.16 -17.68
N LEU A 59 2.35 -8.90 -17.14
CA LEU A 59 1.50 -8.38 -16.08
C LEU A 59 2.32 -7.97 -14.84
N ARG A 60 3.20 -8.86 -14.37
CA ARG A 60 3.96 -8.62 -13.14
C ARG A 60 5.04 -7.56 -13.32
N ASP A 61 5.56 -7.38 -14.54
CA ASP A 61 6.53 -6.32 -14.82
C ASP A 61 5.93 -4.93 -14.62
N GLU A 62 4.65 -4.76 -14.90
CA GLU A 62 3.92 -3.51 -14.66
C GLU A 62 3.56 -3.26 -13.18
N LEU A 63 3.73 -4.26 -12.29
CA LEU A 63 3.26 -4.21 -10.91
C LEU A 63 4.42 -4.20 -9.91
N GLY A 64 4.35 -3.32 -8.92
CA GLY A 64 5.14 -3.35 -7.69
C GLY A 64 4.26 -3.80 -6.52
N PHE A 65 4.32 -5.10 -6.18
CA PHE A 65 3.51 -5.66 -5.10
C PHE A 65 4.31 -5.80 -3.82
N VAL A 66 3.84 -5.18 -2.75
CA VAL A 66 4.42 -5.28 -1.41
C VAL A 66 3.42 -5.98 -0.49
N PRO A 67 3.69 -7.23 -0.09
CA PRO A 67 2.80 -7.99 0.78
C PRO A 67 2.81 -7.46 2.22
N GLN A 68 1.82 -7.85 3.00
CA GLN A 68 1.70 -7.50 4.43
C GLN A 68 2.96 -7.87 5.23
N LYS A 69 3.55 -9.02 4.95
CA LYS A 69 4.83 -9.43 5.53
C LYS A 69 5.92 -9.34 4.47
N GLY A 70 6.84 -8.40 4.63
CA GLY A 70 7.99 -8.28 3.76
C GLY A 70 8.82 -9.56 3.73
N VAL A 71 9.21 -9.98 2.53
CA VAL A 71 10.09 -11.14 2.30
C VAL A 71 11.39 -10.66 1.69
N LEU A 72 12.52 -11.08 2.27
CA LEU A 72 13.85 -10.83 1.75
C LEU A 72 14.53 -12.14 1.39
N PHE A 73 15.35 -12.09 0.37
CA PHE A 73 16.12 -13.23 -0.10
C PHE A 73 17.56 -13.18 0.44
N SER A 74 18.20 -14.34 0.57
CA SER A 74 19.62 -14.41 0.89
C SER A 74 20.44 -13.67 -0.15
N GLY A 75 21.44 -12.89 0.30
CA GLY A 75 22.27 -12.07 -0.57
C GLY A 75 22.69 -10.79 0.12
N THR A 76 22.71 -9.67 -0.59
CA THR A 76 22.99 -8.34 -0.03
C THR A 76 21.75 -7.47 -0.04
N ILE A 77 21.79 -6.30 0.63
CA ILE A 77 20.75 -5.30 0.50
C ILE A 77 20.59 -4.90 -0.96
N ALA A 78 21.68 -4.56 -1.66
CA ALA A 78 21.65 -4.18 -3.08
C ALA A 78 21.01 -5.26 -3.96
N SER A 79 21.38 -6.55 -3.79
CA SER A 79 20.80 -7.63 -4.56
C SER A 79 19.29 -7.79 -4.30
N ASN A 80 18.84 -7.54 -3.07
CA ASN A 80 17.42 -7.53 -2.73
C ASN A 80 16.66 -6.38 -3.38
N LEU A 81 17.23 -5.18 -3.46
CA LEU A 81 16.60 -4.03 -4.12
C LEU A 81 16.51 -4.24 -5.64
N ARG A 82 17.53 -4.85 -6.25
CA ARG A 82 17.56 -5.17 -7.67
C ARG A 82 16.73 -6.38 -8.07
N TYR A 83 16.18 -7.13 -7.12
CA TYR A 83 15.44 -8.36 -7.44
C TYR A 83 14.27 -8.15 -8.39
N GLY A 84 13.63 -6.98 -8.36
CA GLY A 84 12.52 -6.63 -9.26
C GLY A 84 12.97 -6.08 -10.61
N ARG A 85 14.23 -5.56 -10.70
CA ARG A 85 14.84 -5.00 -11.91
C ARG A 85 16.37 -5.09 -11.78
N GLU A 86 16.95 -6.09 -12.44
CA GLU A 86 18.36 -6.44 -12.30
C GLU A 86 19.32 -5.33 -12.78
N ASP A 87 18.91 -4.55 -13.77
CA ASP A 87 19.66 -3.43 -14.37
C ASP A 87 19.50 -2.10 -13.61
N ALA A 88 18.78 -2.07 -12.48
CA ALA A 88 18.68 -0.86 -11.67
C ALA A 88 20.07 -0.36 -11.24
N THR A 89 20.35 0.91 -11.49
CA THR A 89 21.63 1.55 -11.14
C THR A 89 21.79 1.71 -9.62
N ASP A 90 23.00 2.01 -9.18
CA ASP A 90 23.27 2.30 -7.76
C ASP A 90 22.49 3.52 -7.27
N GLU A 91 22.35 4.53 -8.13
CA GLU A 91 21.58 5.74 -7.84
C GLU A 91 20.11 5.43 -7.65
N GLU A 92 19.52 4.63 -8.54
CA GLU A 92 18.10 4.25 -8.46
C GLU A 92 17.79 3.42 -7.22
N ILE A 93 18.65 2.47 -6.82
CA ILE A 93 18.43 1.71 -5.59
C ILE A 93 18.62 2.57 -4.33
N ARG A 94 19.51 3.59 -4.36
CA ARG A 94 19.65 4.53 -3.26
C ARG A 94 18.45 5.46 -3.15
N GLU A 95 17.98 6.00 -4.26
CA GLU A 95 16.75 6.80 -4.28
C GLU A 95 15.54 5.98 -3.78
N ALA A 96 15.40 4.74 -4.23
CA ALA A 96 14.35 3.85 -3.76
C ALA A 96 14.44 3.58 -2.24
N ALA A 97 15.65 3.42 -1.71
CA ALA A 97 15.88 3.25 -0.27
C ALA A 97 15.56 4.53 0.51
N GLU A 98 15.88 5.71 -0.03
CA GLU A 98 15.54 7.01 0.56
C GLU A 98 14.03 7.20 0.65
N ILE A 99 13.31 6.99 -0.46
CA ILE A 99 11.85 7.06 -0.50
C ILE A 99 11.23 6.08 0.51
N ALA A 100 11.75 4.86 0.59
CA ALA A 100 11.30 3.84 1.54
C ALA A 100 11.74 4.09 2.99
N GLN A 101 12.39 5.23 3.28
CA GLN A 101 12.93 5.56 4.61
C GLN A 101 13.92 4.50 5.13
N ALA A 102 14.67 3.88 4.24
CA ALA A 102 15.59 2.79 4.55
C ALA A 102 17.05 3.23 4.61
N SER A 103 17.40 4.40 4.06
CA SER A 103 18.78 4.87 3.91
C SER A 103 19.53 4.95 5.25
N ASP A 104 18.90 5.49 6.29
CA ASP A 104 19.55 5.70 7.58
C ASP A 104 20.13 4.39 8.14
N PHE A 105 19.31 3.35 8.28
CA PHE A 105 19.79 2.10 8.84
C PHE A 105 20.71 1.31 7.88
N ILE A 106 20.63 1.57 6.57
CA ILE A 106 21.57 0.98 5.59
C ILE A 106 22.94 1.63 5.76
N GLU A 107 23.00 2.94 5.86
CA GLU A 107 24.25 3.70 6.00
C GLU A 107 24.96 3.43 7.35
N GLU A 108 24.23 3.08 8.40
CA GLU A 108 24.78 2.67 9.69
C GLU A 108 25.50 1.30 9.64
N LYS A 109 25.21 0.47 8.64
CA LYS A 109 25.86 -0.84 8.48
C LYS A 109 27.27 -0.68 7.91
N SER A 110 28.22 -1.49 8.40
CA SER A 110 29.63 -1.43 7.97
C SER A 110 29.84 -1.63 6.46
N ALA A 111 29.04 -2.51 5.85
CA ALA A 111 29.09 -2.79 4.41
C ALA A 111 27.94 -2.11 3.64
N LYS A 112 27.14 -1.23 4.27
CA LYS A 112 26.06 -0.46 3.67
C LYS A 112 25.17 -1.33 2.78
N TYR A 113 25.05 -1.02 1.49
CA TYR A 113 24.25 -1.78 0.52
C TYR A 113 24.77 -3.19 0.24
N ASP A 114 26.07 -3.46 0.49
CA ASP A 114 26.66 -4.78 0.41
C ASP A 114 26.48 -5.62 1.67
N SER A 115 25.80 -5.07 2.68
CA SER A 115 25.52 -5.78 3.93
C SER A 115 24.71 -7.05 3.65
N PRO A 116 25.11 -8.20 4.25
CA PRO A 116 24.45 -9.46 4.00
C PRO A 116 23.03 -9.50 4.59
N ILE A 117 22.13 -10.08 3.83
CA ILE A 117 20.77 -10.45 4.24
C ILE A 117 20.71 -11.97 4.35
N ALA A 118 20.38 -12.46 5.53
CA ALA A 118 20.16 -13.88 5.76
C ALA A 118 18.81 -14.32 5.16
N GLN A 119 18.64 -15.63 5.00
CA GLN A 119 17.41 -16.22 4.47
C GLN A 119 16.18 -15.70 5.21
N GLY A 120 15.18 -15.21 4.44
CA GLY A 120 13.97 -14.63 4.99
C GLY A 120 14.19 -13.32 5.77
N GLY A 121 15.40 -12.72 5.71
CA GLY A 121 15.72 -11.47 6.43
C GLY A 121 15.74 -11.66 7.95
N SER A 122 16.23 -12.80 8.45
CA SER A 122 16.24 -13.09 9.90
C SER A 122 17.20 -12.19 10.69
N ASN A 123 18.13 -11.52 10.03
CA ASN A 123 19.13 -10.61 10.61
C ASN A 123 18.76 -9.12 10.50
N VAL A 124 17.52 -8.81 10.14
CA VAL A 124 16.97 -7.45 10.14
C VAL A 124 15.62 -7.40 10.88
N SER A 125 15.30 -6.24 11.46
CA SER A 125 14.03 -6.06 12.17
C SER A 125 12.82 -6.13 11.22
N GLY A 126 11.62 -6.33 11.77
CA GLY A 126 10.38 -6.37 10.97
C GLY A 126 10.16 -5.07 10.17
N GLY A 127 10.36 -3.91 10.79
CA GLY A 127 10.25 -2.61 10.12
C GLY A 127 11.33 -2.39 9.06
N GLN A 128 12.58 -2.83 9.29
CA GLN A 128 13.66 -2.78 8.30
C GLN A 128 13.33 -3.68 7.10
N LYS A 129 12.87 -4.91 7.37
CA LYS A 129 12.43 -5.85 6.34
C LYS A 129 11.32 -5.26 5.46
N GLN A 130 10.35 -4.63 6.09
CA GLN A 130 9.25 -4.01 5.39
C GLN A 130 9.72 -2.84 4.51
N ARG A 131 10.57 -1.95 5.05
CA ARG A 131 11.15 -0.83 4.28
C ARG A 131 12.00 -1.31 3.11
N LEU A 132 12.80 -2.36 3.26
CA LEU A 132 13.55 -2.96 2.14
C LEU A 132 12.62 -3.60 1.09
N SER A 133 11.52 -4.21 1.50
CA SER A 133 10.51 -4.74 0.57
C SER A 133 9.81 -3.64 -0.22
N ILE A 134 9.53 -2.50 0.42
CA ILE A 134 8.98 -1.30 -0.23
C ILE A 134 10.03 -0.71 -1.19
N ALA A 135 11.29 -0.54 -0.76
CA ALA A 135 12.37 -0.05 -1.60
C ALA A 135 12.56 -0.90 -2.87
N ARG A 136 12.48 -2.23 -2.75
CA ARG A 136 12.50 -3.17 -3.89
C ARG A 136 11.39 -2.86 -4.89
N ALA A 137 10.17 -2.64 -4.41
CA ALA A 137 9.05 -2.31 -5.29
C ALA A 137 9.26 -0.95 -5.97
N ILE A 138 9.80 0.04 -5.27
CA ILE A 138 10.11 1.36 -5.83
C ILE A 138 11.23 1.26 -6.87
N ALA A 139 12.33 0.54 -6.58
CA ALA A 139 13.46 0.35 -7.50
C ALA A 139 13.03 -0.32 -8.82
N LYS A 140 11.97 -1.09 -8.79
CA LYS A 140 11.36 -1.68 -9.99
C LYS A 140 10.75 -0.64 -10.92
N ASN A 141 10.33 0.51 -10.41
CA ASN A 141 9.65 1.59 -11.13
C ASN A 141 8.41 1.14 -11.91
N PRO A 142 7.44 0.49 -11.27
CA PRO A 142 6.26 -0.07 -11.90
C PRO A 142 5.20 0.99 -12.21
N LYS A 143 4.26 0.70 -13.12
CA LYS A 143 3.10 1.58 -13.37
C LYS A 143 2.05 1.52 -12.25
N VAL A 144 1.96 0.40 -11.54
CA VAL A 144 0.99 0.20 -10.47
C VAL A 144 1.69 -0.31 -9.21
N PHE A 145 1.59 0.43 -8.12
CA PHE A 145 1.99 -0.02 -6.79
C PHE A 145 0.81 -0.61 -6.04
N ILE A 146 1.04 -1.73 -5.38
CA ILE A 146 0.06 -2.37 -4.49
C ILE A 146 0.74 -2.62 -3.14
N PHE A 147 0.24 -1.96 -2.11
CA PHE A 147 0.70 -2.10 -0.73
C PHE A 147 -0.38 -2.83 0.07
N ASP A 148 -0.18 -4.12 0.35
CA ASP A 148 -1.13 -4.90 1.14
C ASP A 148 -0.77 -4.81 2.62
N ASP A 149 -1.40 -3.88 3.34
CA ASP A 149 -1.19 -3.58 4.78
C ASP A 149 0.29 -3.40 5.16
N SER A 150 1.08 -2.90 4.19
CA SER A 150 2.54 -2.88 4.28
C SER A 150 3.07 -1.81 5.23
N PHE A 151 2.25 -0.86 5.63
CA PHE A 151 2.61 0.25 6.51
C PHE A 151 2.36 -0.08 7.99
N SER A 152 1.60 -1.12 8.30
CA SER A 152 1.22 -1.48 9.67
C SER A 152 2.41 -1.86 10.58
N ALA A 153 3.51 -2.36 9.98
CA ALA A 153 4.74 -2.69 10.68
C ALA A 153 5.65 -1.48 10.96
N LEU A 154 5.28 -0.29 10.47
CA LEU A 154 6.05 0.94 10.63
C LEU A 154 5.51 1.76 11.80
N ASP A 155 6.39 2.50 12.46
CA ASP A 155 5.97 3.55 13.39
C ASP A 155 5.31 4.71 12.65
N LEU A 156 4.49 5.50 13.36
CA LEU A 156 3.69 6.57 12.76
C LEU A 156 4.51 7.63 12.02
N LYS A 157 5.71 7.95 12.52
CA LYS A 157 6.58 8.96 11.89
C LYS A 157 7.15 8.45 10.58
N THR A 158 7.66 7.22 10.57
CA THR A 158 8.19 6.55 9.37
C THR A 158 7.09 6.34 8.34
N ASP A 159 5.89 5.90 8.74
CA ASP A 159 4.74 5.74 7.86
C ASP A 159 4.35 7.08 7.18
N ALA A 160 4.24 8.17 7.95
CA ALA A 160 3.90 9.48 7.40
C ALA A 160 4.97 10.00 6.43
N ALA A 161 6.27 9.88 6.78
CA ALA A 161 7.37 10.29 5.92
C ALA A 161 7.42 9.49 4.61
N LEU A 162 7.26 8.18 4.69
CA LEU A 162 7.22 7.29 3.53
C LEU A 162 6.06 7.65 2.59
N ARG A 163 4.84 7.83 3.10
CA ARG A 163 3.68 8.19 2.27
C ARG A 163 3.86 9.55 1.59
N LYS A 164 4.44 10.53 2.29
CA LYS A 164 4.77 11.83 1.70
C LYS A 164 5.78 11.66 0.56
N ALA A 165 6.87 10.93 0.78
CA ALA A 165 7.89 10.68 -0.24
C ALA A 165 7.32 9.90 -1.45
N LEU A 166 6.46 8.92 -1.23
CA LEU A 166 5.75 8.22 -2.30
C LEU A 166 4.89 9.17 -3.13
N ALA A 167 4.08 10.02 -2.50
CA ALA A 167 3.22 10.97 -3.22
C ALA A 167 4.02 11.95 -4.09
N GLU A 168 5.22 12.35 -3.65
CA GLU A 168 6.09 13.28 -4.38
C GLU A 168 6.88 12.62 -5.52
N LYS A 169 7.29 11.36 -5.34
CA LYS A 169 8.27 10.69 -6.22
C LYS A 169 7.67 9.67 -7.19
N VAL A 170 6.47 9.16 -6.91
CA VAL A 170 5.81 8.17 -7.77
C VAL A 170 4.46 8.69 -8.31
N SER A 171 4.38 10.00 -8.55
CA SER A 171 3.18 10.69 -9.03
C SER A 171 2.62 10.16 -10.36
N ASP A 172 3.46 9.57 -11.19
CA ASP A 172 3.05 9.01 -12.49
C ASP A 172 2.48 7.59 -12.40
N SER A 173 2.62 6.96 -11.23
CA SER A 173 2.17 5.59 -11.00
C SER A 173 0.84 5.56 -10.26
N THR A 174 0.03 4.58 -10.58
CA THR A 174 -1.18 4.27 -9.83
C THR A 174 -0.82 3.61 -8.50
N VAL A 175 -1.38 4.07 -7.39
CA VAL A 175 -1.10 3.53 -6.05
C VAL A 175 -2.35 2.91 -5.45
N ILE A 176 -2.25 1.65 -5.00
CA ILE A 176 -3.31 0.95 -4.27
C ILE A 176 -2.78 0.61 -2.88
N ILE A 177 -3.46 1.09 -1.86
CA ILE A 177 -3.08 0.88 -0.46
C ILE A 177 -4.20 0.11 0.25
N VAL A 178 -3.89 -1.07 0.75
CA VAL A 178 -4.73 -1.74 1.76
C VAL A 178 -4.23 -1.30 3.12
N ALA A 179 -5.13 -0.81 3.96
CA ALA A 179 -4.80 -0.35 5.30
C ALA A 179 -5.88 -0.72 6.33
N GLN A 180 -5.45 -0.75 7.58
CA GLN A 180 -6.33 -0.90 8.74
C GLN A 180 -6.47 0.42 9.52
N ARG A 181 -5.56 1.38 9.28
CA ARG A 181 -5.53 2.67 9.99
C ARG A 181 -6.14 3.76 9.12
N ILE A 182 -7.05 4.54 9.71
CA ILE A 182 -7.62 5.73 9.06
C ILE A 182 -6.52 6.71 8.66
N SER A 183 -5.53 6.96 9.51
CA SER A 183 -4.41 7.86 9.22
C SER A 183 -3.64 7.50 7.94
N THR A 184 -3.63 6.23 7.54
CA THR A 184 -2.97 5.78 6.31
C THR A 184 -3.78 6.11 5.06
N VAL A 185 -5.11 6.18 5.17
CA VAL A 185 -6.02 6.35 4.02
C VAL A 185 -6.58 7.77 3.88
N LEU A 186 -6.36 8.62 4.88
CA LEU A 186 -6.99 9.94 5.03
C LEU A 186 -6.85 10.84 3.80
N HIS A 187 -5.72 10.78 3.12
CA HIS A 187 -5.38 11.64 1.98
C HIS A 187 -5.49 10.92 0.63
N ALA A 188 -6.05 9.72 0.59
CA ALA A 188 -6.28 9.02 -0.66
C ALA A 188 -7.40 9.72 -1.46
N GLU A 189 -7.21 9.85 -2.77
CA GLU A 189 -8.22 10.45 -3.66
C GLU A 189 -9.49 9.61 -3.73
N GLN A 190 -9.36 8.32 -3.45
CA GLN A 190 -10.49 7.41 -3.34
C GLN A 190 -10.26 6.40 -2.22
N ILE A 191 -11.27 6.22 -1.39
CA ILE A 191 -11.30 5.19 -0.36
C ILE A 191 -12.44 4.22 -0.68
N LEU A 192 -12.14 2.92 -0.67
CA LEU A 192 -13.10 1.83 -0.77
C LEU A 192 -13.25 1.21 0.62
N VAL A 193 -14.45 1.20 1.14
CA VAL A 193 -14.78 0.57 2.42
C VAL A 193 -15.31 -0.82 2.16
N MET A 194 -14.63 -1.82 2.70
CA MET A 194 -15.03 -3.22 2.58
C MET A 194 -15.62 -3.76 3.87
N ASP A 195 -16.70 -4.47 3.74
CA ASP A 195 -17.32 -5.24 4.82
C ASP A 195 -17.90 -6.55 4.28
N GLU A 196 -17.66 -7.65 4.98
CA GLU A 196 -18.12 -9.00 4.62
C GLU A 196 -17.93 -9.37 3.13
N GLY A 197 -16.78 -9.02 2.55
CA GLY A 197 -16.44 -9.32 1.15
C GLY A 197 -17.09 -8.39 0.12
N ARG A 198 -17.76 -7.31 0.55
CA ARG A 198 -18.44 -6.35 -0.31
C ARG A 198 -17.88 -4.96 -0.13
N ILE A 199 -17.95 -4.13 -1.17
CA ILE A 199 -17.70 -2.69 -1.04
C ILE A 199 -19.01 -2.04 -0.59
N VAL A 200 -18.99 -1.48 0.64
CA VAL A 200 -20.13 -0.83 1.28
C VAL A 200 -20.06 0.69 1.27
N GLY A 201 -18.89 1.23 0.90
CA GLY A 201 -18.69 2.69 0.76
C GLY A 201 -17.59 3.00 -0.24
N ARG A 202 -17.72 4.13 -0.92
CA ARG A 202 -16.75 4.68 -1.86
C ARG A 202 -16.80 6.20 -1.82
N GLY A 203 -15.64 6.85 -1.72
CA GLY A 203 -15.53 8.31 -1.71
C GLY A 203 -14.23 8.79 -1.08
N THR A 204 -14.16 10.07 -0.78
CA THR A 204 -13.11 10.69 0.03
C THR A 204 -13.36 10.44 1.53
N HIS A 205 -12.42 10.81 2.37
CA HIS A 205 -12.57 10.74 3.82
C HIS A 205 -13.84 11.47 4.31
N GLU A 206 -14.03 12.70 3.85
CA GLU A 206 -15.16 13.56 4.25
C GLU A 206 -16.50 12.98 3.79
N GLU A 207 -16.58 12.54 2.53
CA GLU A 207 -17.78 11.92 1.98
C GLU A 207 -18.16 10.64 2.73
N LEU A 208 -17.19 9.83 3.11
CA LEU A 208 -17.42 8.58 3.82
C LEU A 208 -17.78 8.80 5.30
N LEU A 209 -17.23 9.82 5.95
CA LEU A 209 -17.68 10.23 7.29
C LEU A 209 -19.15 10.66 7.28
N ALA A 210 -19.61 11.34 6.22
CA ALA A 210 -20.99 11.77 6.09
C ALA A 210 -21.94 10.61 5.75
N ASN A 211 -21.52 9.69 4.84
CA ASN A 211 -22.47 8.82 4.15
C ASN A 211 -22.24 7.30 4.37
N CYS A 212 -21.16 6.89 5.07
CA CYS A 212 -20.83 5.47 5.28
C CYS A 212 -20.71 5.13 6.76
N GLU A 213 -21.71 4.44 7.32
CA GLU A 213 -21.74 4.08 8.73
C GLU A 213 -20.55 3.21 9.13
N VAL A 214 -20.18 2.20 8.31
CA VAL A 214 -19.04 1.32 8.57
C VAL A 214 -17.73 2.12 8.65
N TYR A 215 -17.52 3.07 7.73
CA TYR A 215 -16.34 3.92 7.76
C TYR A 215 -16.31 4.81 9.01
N ARG A 216 -17.46 5.38 9.37
CA ARG A 216 -17.61 6.23 10.56
C ARG A 216 -17.29 5.47 11.85
N GLN A 217 -17.73 4.21 11.96
CA GLN A 217 -17.42 3.35 13.10
C GLN A 217 -15.92 3.06 13.19
N ILE A 218 -15.26 2.74 12.06
CA ILE A 218 -13.80 2.55 12.01
C ILE A 218 -13.09 3.85 12.43
N ALA A 219 -13.50 4.99 11.90
CA ALA A 219 -12.90 6.28 12.21
C ALA A 219 -13.04 6.64 13.70
N LYS A 220 -14.24 6.51 14.28
CA LYS A 220 -14.49 6.75 15.71
C LYS A 220 -13.69 5.83 16.63
N SER A 221 -13.36 4.63 16.20
CA SER A 221 -12.53 3.72 16.99
C SER A 221 -11.05 4.09 17.01
N GLN A 222 -10.59 4.94 16.10
CA GLN A 222 -9.17 5.26 15.90
C GLN A 222 -8.80 6.72 16.06
N MET A 223 -9.78 7.63 15.99
CA MET A 223 -9.58 9.07 16.03
C MET A 223 -10.41 9.70 17.16
N SER A 224 -9.90 10.77 17.76
CA SER A 224 -10.65 11.57 18.72
C SER A 224 -11.76 12.36 18.02
N GLU A 225 -12.81 12.73 18.78
CA GLU A 225 -13.91 13.56 18.26
C GLU A 225 -13.42 14.90 17.67
N LYS A 226 -12.35 15.46 18.22
CA LYS A 226 -11.71 16.67 17.72
C LYS A 226 -11.08 16.46 16.34
N GLU A 227 -10.43 15.33 16.12
CA GLU A 227 -9.82 14.99 14.82
C GLU A 227 -10.87 14.64 13.76
N LEU A 228 -12.04 14.16 14.19
CA LEU A 228 -13.18 13.90 13.32
C LEU A 228 -13.99 15.14 12.96
N GLY A 229 -13.67 16.32 13.54
CA GLY A 229 -14.43 17.54 13.35
C GLY A 229 -15.81 17.52 14.04
N LEU A 230 -16.06 16.54 14.92
CA LEU A 230 -17.33 16.38 15.64
C LEU A 230 -17.38 17.15 16.96
N ALA A 231 -16.30 17.81 17.37
CA ALA A 231 -16.17 18.56 18.62
C ALA A 231 -16.79 19.99 18.52
N GLY A 232 -17.98 20.14 17.96
CA GLY A 232 -18.59 21.45 17.66
C GLY A 232 -19.96 21.73 18.27
N ASP A 233 -20.67 20.76 18.84
CA ASP A 233 -22.09 20.97 19.23
C ASP A 233 -22.43 20.80 20.73
N THR A 234 -21.46 20.47 21.58
CA THR A 234 -21.75 20.21 23.01
C THR A 234 -21.58 21.40 23.95
N GLU A 235 -21.12 22.58 23.48
CA GLU A 235 -20.96 23.78 24.35
C GLU A 235 -22.10 24.81 24.23
N ARG A 236 -23.20 24.48 23.58
CA ARG A 236 -24.36 25.43 23.44
C ARG A 236 -25.62 25.11 24.25
N GLU A 237 -25.62 24.10 25.09
CA GLU A 237 -26.79 23.74 25.90
C GLU A 237 -26.65 24.00 27.40
N GLU A 238 -25.61 24.70 27.87
CA GLU A 238 -25.54 25.17 29.26
C GLU A 238 -25.19 26.68 29.33
N GLN A 239 -26.16 27.54 28.94
CA GLN A 239 -26.29 28.92 29.44
C GLN A 239 -27.76 29.29 29.55
#